data_91d423f6f15facc6de16a532224a143f
#
_entry.id   91d423f6f15facc6de16a532224a143f
#
_cell.length_a   1.000
_cell.length_b   1.000
_cell.length_c   1.000
_cell.angle_alpha   90.00
_cell.angle_beta   90.00
_cell.angle_gamma   90.00
#
_symmetry.space_group_name_H-M   'P 1'
#
loop_
_entity.id
_entity.type
_entity.pdbx_description
1 polymer ?
#
loop_
_entity_poly.entity_id
_entity_poly.type
_entity_poly.pdbx_seq_one_letter_code
_entity_poly.pdbx_strand_id
1 'polypeptide(L)'
;MITLAADFLPLFFLIALGAVLGKTGFFSVEMVEGLKRIVASIALPAVLFGAFSRVDVDGKLGLLALGIFLACAVMGLIGQLVSRVTHLPDPATRFLFQGFEAGMLGYGLFIALFGRESVSFFATADLGQVVFVFTALMTQLRRSESGGPIRPTILLRNMMLSPVIIAIVAGLLASVAFPGAVGSPWAEHAFLTPALSTVASLTTPLVCLVVGFGLKDFRLQGAGQALTLVLLRLLTAIIVGSLLAFVMVSALGFPKMQSIAVLFLFILPPPFVIPVFRTAKSDAAYISGVLSLHTLVSIIATVLLAAAARTWLT
;
A
#
# COMPACT_ATOMS: atom_id res chain seq x y z
N MET A 1 -24.32 14.41 -0.28
CA MET A 1 -23.68 14.07 1.01
C MET A 1 -24.16 12.73 1.59
N ILE A 2 -25.44 12.40 1.58
CA ILE A 2 -25.97 11.12 2.12
C ILE A 2 -25.45 9.91 1.33
N THR A 3 -25.33 10.00 0.01
CA THR A 3 -24.78 8.94 -0.84
C THR A 3 -23.30 8.64 -0.57
N LEU A 4 -22.49 9.69 -0.29
CA LEU A 4 -21.08 9.54 0.07
C LEU A 4 -20.88 8.74 1.37
N ALA A 5 -21.68 9.08 2.40
CA ALA A 5 -21.60 8.36 3.68
C ALA A 5 -22.01 6.90 3.53
N ALA A 6 -23.03 6.61 2.71
CA ALA A 6 -23.51 5.25 2.47
C ALA A 6 -22.46 4.36 1.76
N ASP A 7 -21.69 4.92 0.83
CA ASP A 7 -20.65 4.19 0.11
C ASP A 7 -19.46 3.77 1.00
N PHE A 8 -19.16 4.55 2.05
CA PHE A 8 -18.03 4.31 2.94
C PHE A 8 -18.40 3.57 4.23
N LEU A 9 -19.69 3.55 4.57
CA LEU A 9 -20.20 2.91 5.79
C LEU A 9 -19.81 1.42 5.90
N PRO A 10 -19.89 0.59 4.84
CA PRO A 10 -19.44 -0.79 4.90
C PRO A 10 -17.97 -0.96 5.25
N LEU A 11 -17.09 -0.05 4.76
CA LEU A 11 -15.67 -0.06 5.07
C LEU A 11 -15.43 0.19 6.56
N PHE A 12 -16.03 1.26 7.12
CA PHE A 12 -15.90 1.58 8.54
C PHE A 12 -16.53 0.51 9.43
N PHE A 13 -17.66 -0.07 9.00
CA PHE A 13 -18.29 -1.18 9.69
C PHE A 13 -17.36 -2.39 9.80
N LEU A 14 -16.72 -2.80 8.71
CA LEU A 14 -15.80 -3.94 8.71
C LEU A 14 -14.55 -3.67 9.57
N ILE A 15 -14.01 -2.45 9.54
CA ILE A 15 -12.88 -2.05 10.40
C ILE A 15 -13.32 -2.09 11.87
N ALA A 16 -14.47 -1.52 12.21
CA ALA A 16 -15.01 -1.55 13.56
C ALA A 16 -15.28 -2.99 14.03
N LEU A 17 -15.86 -3.82 13.15
CA LEU A 17 -16.08 -5.25 13.43
C LEU A 17 -14.75 -5.96 13.74
N GLY A 18 -13.70 -5.74 12.94
CA GLY A 18 -12.37 -6.31 13.20
C GLY A 18 -11.81 -5.90 14.56
N ALA A 19 -11.99 -4.63 14.96
CA ALA A 19 -11.58 -4.14 16.29
C ALA A 19 -12.40 -4.80 17.43
N VAL A 20 -13.70 -4.94 17.26
CA VAL A 20 -14.58 -5.61 18.24
C VAL A 20 -14.22 -7.08 18.37
N LEU A 21 -14.08 -7.82 17.27
CA LEU A 21 -13.69 -9.24 17.26
C LEU A 21 -12.31 -9.45 17.90
N GLY A 22 -11.39 -8.48 17.74
CA GLY A 22 -10.11 -8.48 18.44
C GLY A 22 -10.24 -8.24 19.95
N LYS A 23 -11.08 -7.28 20.37
CA LYS A 23 -11.29 -6.98 21.81
C LYS A 23 -12.06 -8.08 22.54
N THR A 24 -12.99 -8.75 21.88
CA THR A 24 -13.77 -9.88 22.46
C THR A 24 -12.95 -11.17 22.54
N GLY A 25 -11.75 -11.22 21.92
CA GLY A 25 -10.93 -12.43 21.89
C GLY A 25 -11.37 -13.44 20.83
N PHE A 26 -12.42 -13.16 20.03
CA PHE A 26 -12.83 -14.02 18.93
C PHE A 26 -11.71 -14.17 17.88
N PHE A 27 -11.04 -13.05 17.54
CA PHE A 27 -9.83 -13.09 16.73
C PHE A 27 -8.60 -13.25 17.61
N SER A 28 -7.90 -14.38 17.45
CA SER A 28 -6.53 -14.55 17.98
C SER A 28 -5.50 -13.94 17.03
N VAL A 29 -4.28 -13.76 17.52
CA VAL A 29 -3.15 -13.28 16.69
C VAL A 29 -2.89 -14.26 15.54
N GLU A 30 -2.94 -15.57 15.81
CA GLU A 30 -2.70 -16.63 14.82
C GLU A 30 -3.75 -16.62 13.72
N MET A 31 -5.03 -16.42 14.07
CA MET A 31 -6.12 -16.28 13.09
C MET A 31 -5.88 -15.09 12.16
N VAL A 32 -5.50 -13.94 12.73
CA VAL A 32 -5.25 -12.73 11.93
C VAL A 32 -4.01 -12.88 11.05
N GLU A 33 -2.95 -13.54 11.53
CA GLU A 33 -1.80 -13.89 10.69
C GLU A 33 -2.19 -14.85 9.55
N GLY A 34 -3.13 -15.77 9.79
CA GLY A 34 -3.75 -16.60 8.75
C GLY A 34 -4.48 -15.77 7.70
N LEU A 35 -5.32 -14.79 8.13
CA LEU A 35 -6.01 -13.87 7.23
C LEU A 35 -5.03 -13.03 6.39
N LYS A 36 -3.98 -12.47 7.01
CA LYS A 36 -2.92 -11.75 6.31
C LYS A 36 -2.24 -12.62 5.25
N ARG A 37 -1.99 -13.89 5.57
CA ARG A 37 -1.39 -14.85 4.63
C ARG A 37 -2.31 -15.12 3.44
N ILE A 38 -3.63 -15.29 3.66
CA ILE A 38 -4.62 -15.43 2.58
C ILE A 38 -4.61 -14.19 1.69
N VAL A 39 -4.65 -13.00 2.28
CA VAL A 39 -4.58 -11.75 1.50
C VAL A 39 -3.30 -11.68 0.69
N ALA A 40 -2.14 -11.82 1.31
CA ALA A 40 -0.84 -11.62 0.66
C ALA A 40 -0.49 -12.70 -0.39
N SER A 41 -0.97 -13.95 -0.18
CA SER A 41 -0.56 -15.07 -1.04
C SER A 41 -1.61 -15.50 -2.05
N ILE A 42 -2.87 -15.06 -1.90
CA ILE A 42 -3.99 -15.51 -2.73
C ILE A 42 -4.80 -14.32 -3.27
N ALA A 43 -5.43 -13.53 -2.37
CA ALA A 43 -6.38 -12.52 -2.79
C ALA A 43 -5.70 -11.34 -3.51
N LEU A 44 -4.62 -10.80 -2.96
CA LEU A 44 -3.85 -9.72 -3.56
C LEU A 44 -3.17 -10.11 -4.89
N PRO A 45 -2.52 -11.28 -5.02
CA PRO A 45 -2.05 -11.76 -6.32
C PRO A 45 -3.15 -11.84 -7.39
N ALA A 46 -4.37 -12.26 -7.04
CA ALA A 46 -5.49 -12.28 -7.97
C ALA A 46 -5.91 -10.87 -8.43
N VAL A 47 -5.92 -9.89 -7.50
CA VAL A 47 -6.16 -8.47 -7.83
C VAL A 47 -5.08 -7.96 -8.77
N LEU A 48 -3.80 -8.20 -8.44
CA LEU A 48 -2.66 -7.70 -9.20
C LEU A 48 -2.57 -8.31 -10.59
N PHE A 49 -2.74 -9.62 -10.71
CA PHE A 49 -2.80 -10.26 -12.02
C PHE A 49 -3.91 -9.63 -12.88
N GLY A 50 -5.12 -9.50 -12.34
CA GLY A 50 -6.24 -8.88 -13.07
C GLY A 50 -6.02 -7.41 -13.43
N ALA A 51 -5.33 -6.64 -12.56
CA ALA A 51 -4.97 -5.25 -12.82
C ALA A 51 -3.91 -5.14 -13.92
N PHE A 52 -2.79 -5.85 -13.78
CA PHE A 52 -1.65 -5.75 -14.70
C PHE A 52 -1.89 -6.42 -16.05
N SER A 53 -2.81 -7.39 -16.15
CA SER A 53 -3.21 -7.97 -17.44
C SER A 53 -4.02 -7.00 -18.32
N ARG A 54 -4.41 -5.84 -17.80
CA ARG A 54 -5.13 -4.78 -18.53
C ARG A 54 -4.30 -3.51 -18.73
N VAL A 55 -3.06 -3.51 -18.27
CA VAL A 55 -2.17 -2.34 -18.39
C VAL A 55 -1.49 -2.34 -19.74
N ASP A 56 -1.54 -1.20 -20.42
CA ASP A 56 -0.70 -0.99 -21.61
C ASP A 56 0.76 -0.82 -21.17
N VAL A 57 1.61 -1.74 -21.61
CA VAL A 57 3.04 -1.70 -21.33
C VAL A 57 3.72 -0.76 -22.31
N ASP A 58 3.84 0.49 -21.91
CA ASP A 58 4.50 1.55 -22.68
C ASP A 58 5.65 2.19 -21.89
N GLY A 59 6.37 3.12 -22.55
CA GLY A 59 7.43 3.87 -21.89
C GLY A 59 6.95 4.73 -20.71
N LYS A 60 5.68 5.15 -20.70
CA LYS A 60 5.09 5.94 -19.60
C LYS A 60 5.00 5.13 -18.31
N LEU A 61 4.65 3.82 -18.40
CA LEU A 61 4.65 2.93 -17.23
C LEU A 61 6.02 2.89 -16.57
N GLY A 62 7.09 2.75 -17.37
CA GLY A 62 8.47 2.77 -16.85
C GLY A 62 8.84 4.09 -16.19
N LEU A 63 8.44 5.23 -16.79
CA LEU A 63 8.68 6.56 -16.21
C LEU A 63 7.90 6.76 -14.91
N LEU A 64 6.65 6.31 -14.83
CA LEU A 64 5.87 6.36 -13.60
C LEU A 64 6.52 5.53 -12.49
N ALA A 65 6.89 4.28 -12.79
CA ALA A 65 7.55 3.40 -11.83
C ALA A 65 8.88 3.99 -11.33
N LEU A 66 9.70 4.54 -12.23
CA LEU A 66 10.94 5.22 -11.86
C LEU A 66 10.66 6.46 -11.00
N GLY A 67 9.69 7.29 -11.36
CA GLY A 67 9.30 8.49 -10.60
C GLY A 67 8.87 8.14 -9.18
N ILE A 68 8.03 7.12 -9.00
CA ILE A 68 7.61 6.62 -7.68
C ILE A 68 8.80 6.05 -6.90
N PHE A 69 9.66 5.25 -7.54
CA PHE A 69 10.88 4.72 -6.92
C PHE A 69 11.78 5.84 -6.37
N LEU A 70 12.05 6.86 -7.18
CA LEU A 70 12.85 8.02 -6.78
C LEU A 70 12.16 8.83 -5.67
N ALA A 71 10.84 9.01 -5.74
CA ALA A 71 10.09 9.69 -4.69
C ALA A 71 10.16 8.93 -3.34
N CYS A 72 10.10 7.60 -3.34
CA CYS A 72 10.34 6.79 -2.14
C CYS A 72 11.77 6.98 -1.58
N ALA A 73 12.78 7.09 -2.46
CA ALA A 73 14.14 7.38 -2.05
C ALA A 73 14.27 8.78 -1.43
N VAL A 74 13.64 9.79 -2.04
CA VAL A 74 13.57 11.18 -1.51
C VAL A 74 12.90 11.19 -0.15
N MET A 75 11.78 10.49 0.02
CA MET A 75 11.13 10.33 1.33
C MET A 75 12.08 9.74 2.38
N GLY A 76 12.90 8.76 2.00
CA GLY A 76 13.92 8.18 2.89
C GLY A 76 14.99 9.20 3.31
N LEU A 77 15.46 10.06 2.38
CA LEU A 77 16.40 11.14 2.67
C LEU A 77 15.78 12.19 3.61
N ILE A 78 14.52 12.57 3.35
CA ILE A 78 13.78 13.48 4.23
C ILE A 78 13.63 12.85 5.63
N GLY A 79 13.28 11.58 5.72
CA GLY A 79 13.18 10.86 7.00
C GLY A 79 14.51 10.85 7.78
N GLN A 80 15.65 10.73 7.09
CA GLN A 80 16.96 10.83 7.71
C GLN A 80 17.25 12.26 8.21
N LEU A 81 16.84 13.28 7.49
CA LEU A 81 16.95 14.67 7.93
C LEU A 81 16.06 14.94 9.14
N VAL A 82 14.80 14.48 9.07
CA VAL A 82 13.82 14.64 10.16
C VAL A 82 14.34 13.99 11.44
N SER A 83 14.87 12.75 11.40
CA SER A 83 15.39 12.09 12.60
C SER A 83 16.52 12.89 13.26
N ARG A 84 17.39 13.53 12.45
CA ARG A 84 18.50 14.35 12.95
C ARG A 84 18.04 15.66 13.60
N VAL A 85 17.02 16.32 13.01
CA VAL A 85 16.55 17.63 13.47
C VAL A 85 15.59 17.52 14.66
N THR A 86 14.73 16.48 14.66
CA THR A 86 13.66 16.33 15.68
C THR A 86 14.05 15.43 16.83
N HIS A 87 15.22 14.83 16.83
CA HIS A 87 15.67 13.82 17.83
C HIS A 87 14.71 12.63 17.99
N LEU A 88 13.92 12.33 16.94
CA LEU A 88 13.08 11.12 16.90
C LEU A 88 13.97 9.86 16.76
N PRO A 89 13.49 8.69 17.26
CA PRO A 89 14.27 7.46 17.24
C PRO A 89 14.84 7.10 15.86
N ASP A 90 16.18 7.06 15.72
CA ASP A 90 16.89 6.62 14.52
C ASP A 90 17.48 5.22 14.79
N PRO A 91 17.45 4.28 13.84
CA PRO A 91 17.04 4.43 12.45
C PRO A 91 15.55 4.18 12.16
N ALA A 92 14.69 3.93 13.17
CA ALA A 92 13.29 3.60 12.96
C ALA A 92 12.54 4.71 12.17
N THR A 93 12.75 5.98 12.54
CA THR A 93 12.15 7.13 11.84
C THR A 93 12.48 7.13 10.35
N ARG A 94 13.74 6.88 9.99
CA ARG A 94 14.18 6.82 8.59
C ARG A 94 13.46 5.73 7.81
N PHE A 95 13.26 4.55 8.39
CA PHE A 95 12.55 3.45 7.73
C PHE A 95 11.06 3.74 7.60
N LEU A 96 10.46 4.33 8.63
CA LEU A 96 9.05 4.69 8.63
C LEU A 96 8.69 5.81 7.62
N PHE A 97 9.66 6.54 7.10
CA PHE A 97 9.45 7.49 6.00
C PHE A 97 9.44 6.83 4.62
N GLN A 98 10.03 5.64 4.47
CA GLN A 98 10.22 4.97 3.18
C GLN A 98 9.06 4.03 2.85
N GLY A 99 8.57 4.13 1.61
CA GLY A 99 7.52 3.25 1.10
C GLY A 99 6.15 3.47 1.75
N PHE A 100 5.18 2.72 1.28
CA PHE A 100 3.77 2.85 1.64
C PHE A 100 3.12 1.47 1.77
N GLU A 101 2.07 1.35 2.59
CA GLU A 101 1.35 0.10 2.79
C GLU A 101 0.28 -0.10 1.71
N ALA A 102 0.72 -0.36 0.49
CA ALA A 102 -0.18 -0.62 -0.62
C ALA A 102 -0.85 -1.99 -0.53
N GLY A 103 -0.10 -3.03 -0.13
CA GLY A 103 -0.55 -4.43 -0.18
C GLY A 103 -1.74 -4.73 0.73
N MET A 104 -1.55 -4.58 2.03
CA MET A 104 -2.54 -4.99 3.03
C MET A 104 -3.64 -3.94 3.27
N LEU A 105 -3.37 -2.65 2.97
CA LEU A 105 -4.33 -1.58 3.21
C LEU A 105 -4.74 -0.90 1.90
N GLY A 106 -3.76 -0.52 1.08
CA GLY A 106 -3.98 0.34 -0.08
C GLY A 106 -4.96 -0.25 -1.09
N TYR A 107 -4.73 -1.49 -1.56
CA TYR A 107 -5.62 -2.12 -2.54
C TYR A 107 -7.05 -2.29 -2.03
N GLY A 108 -7.20 -2.70 -0.76
CA GLY A 108 -8.51 -2.85 -0.14
C GLY A 108 -9.29 -1.56 -0.09
N LEU A 109 -8.64 -0.47 0.37
CA LEU A 109 -9.24 0.85 0.44
C LEU A 109 -9.48 1.46 -0.95
N PHE A 110 -8.51 1.32 -1.87
CA PHE A 110 -8.63 1.88 -3.21
C PHE A 110 -9.80 1.26 -3.99
N ILE A 111 -9.94 -0.08 -3.93
CA ILE A 111 -11.07 -0.78 -4.56
C ILE A 111 -12.40 -0.35 -3.94
N ALA A 112 -12.45 -0.20 -2.63
CA ALA A 112 -13.67 0.22 -1.92
C ALA A 112 -14.09 1.65 -2.29
N LEU A 113 -13.13 2.55 -2.51
CA LEU A 113 -13.38 3.98 -2.75
C LEU A 113 -13.56 4.34 -4.23
N PHE A 114 -12.85 3.66 -5.14
CA PHE A 114 -12.76 4.00 -6.56
C PHE A 114 -13.22 2.88 -7.51
N GLY A 115 -13.62 1.73 -6.96
CA GLY A 115 -14.05 0.57 -7.77
C GLY A 115 -12.91 -0.26 -8.31
N ARG A 116 -13.25 -1.47 -8.78
CA ARG A 116 -12.28 -2.43 -9.33
C ARG A 116 -11.73 -2.01 -10.69
N GLU A 117 -12.50 -1.32 -11.50
CA GLU A 117 -12.10 -0.84 -12.84
C GLU A 117 -10.96 0.18 -12.75
N SER A 118 -10.87 0.91 -11.65
CA SER A 118 -9.80 1.89 -11.43
C SER A 118 -8.52 1.30 -10.83
N VAL A 119 -8.53 0.03 -10.42
CA VAL A 119 -7.41 -0.58 -9.68
C VAL A 119 -6.10 -0.61 -10.47
N SER A 120 -6.16 -0.66 -11.80
CA SER A 120 -4.98 -0.62 -12.66
C SER A 120 -4.17 0.67 -12.48
N PHE A 121 -4.81 1.82 -12.26
CA PHE A 121 -4.12 3.08 -11.98
C PHE A 121 -3.34 3.03 -10.66
N PHE A 122 -3.91 2.41 -9.63
CA PHE A 122 -3.21 2.24 -8.36
C PHE A 122 -2.09 1.20 -8.47
N ALA A 123 -2.33 0.10 -9.16
CA ALA A 123 -1.32 -0.94 -9.38
C ALA A 123 -0.10 -0.41 -10.14
N THR A 124 -0.30 0.41 -11.19
CA THR A 124 0.80 1.03 -11.93
C THR A 124 1.58 2.03 -11.08
N ALA A 125 0.91 2.81 -10.22
CA ALA A 125 1.56 3.67 -9.25
C ALA A 125 2.35 2.84 -8.22
N ASP A 126 1.80 1.72 -7.73
CA ASP A 126 2.47 0.87 -6.74
C ASP A 126 3.71 0.14 -7.30
N LEU A 127 3.82 -0.06 -8.61
CA LEU A 127 4.91 -0.82 -9.22
C LEU A 127 6.30 -0.30 -8.81
N GLY A 128 6.52 1.02 -8.90
CA GLY A 128 7.78 1.65 -8.51
C GLY A 128 8.07 1.51 -7.02
N GLN A 129 7.04 1.63 -6.19
CA GLN A 129 7.09 1.45 -4.74
C GLN A 129 7.40 0.00 -4.36
N VAL A 130 6.78 -0.99 -5.01
CA VAL A 130 7.06 -2.41 -4.81
C VAL A 130 8.54 -2.71 -5.09
N VAL A 131 9.07 -2.24 -6.23
CA VAL A 131 10.49 -2.40 -6.56
C VAL A 131 11.36 -1.74 -5.50
N PHE A 132 11.04 -0.52 -5.05
CA PHE A 132 11.77 0.18 -3.99
C PHE A 132 11.76 -0.59 -2.67
N VAL A 133 10.61 -1.07 -2.22
CA VAL A 133 10.48 -1.81 -0.94
C VAL A 133 11.29 -3.09 -0.97
N PHE A 134 11.16 -3.90 -2.02
CA PHE A 134 11.85 -5.19 -2.10
C PHE A 134 13.37 -5.08 -2.36
N THR A 135 13.84 -3.98 -2.94
CA THR A 135 15.27 -3.76 -3.20
C THR A 135 15.89 -2.86 -2.13
N ALA A 136 15.54 -1.58 -2.09
CA ALA A 136 16.19 -0.59 -1.25
C ALA A 136 15.82 -0.70 0.23
N LEU A 137 14.52 -0.69 0.57
CA LEU A 137 14.06 -0.70 1.96
C LEU A 137 14.41 -2.00 2.67
N MET A 138 14.11 -3.15 2.07
CA MET A 138 14.43 -4.46 2.65
C MET A 138 15.93 -4.65 2.86
N THR A 139 16.76 -4.16 1.93
CA THR A 139 18.21 -4.17 2.08
C THR A 139 18.67 -3.35 3.27
N GLN A 140 18.13 -2.14 3.43
CA GLN A 140 18.45 -1.25 4.55
C GLN A 140 18.01 -1.85 5.89
N LEU A 141 16.79 -2.39 5.97
CA LEU A 141 16.26 -3.04 7.17
C LEU A 141 17.14 -4.20 7.63
N ARG A 142 17.47 -5.12 6.70
CA ARG A 142 18.33 -6.28 7.01
C ARG A 142 19.74 -5.88 7.42
N ARG A 143 20.34 -4.88 6.77
CA ARG A 143 21.66 -4.36 7.17
C ARG A 143 21.65 -3.80 8.58
N SER A 144 20.56 -3.13 8.95
CA SER A 144 20.40 -2.55 10.30
C SER A 144 20.29 -3.61 11.38
N GLU A 145 19.77 -4.81 11.09
CA GLU A 145 19.59 -5.89 12.06
C GLU A 145 20.80 -6.84 12.12
N SER A 146 21.33 -7.25 10.97
CA SER A 146 22.35 -8.29 10.91
C SER A 146 23.80 -7.79 10.99
N GLY A 147 24.01 -6.47 10.81
CA GLY A 147 25.35 -5.86 10.82
C GLY A 147 26.29 -6.34 9.71
N GLY A 148 25.84 -7.25 8.83
CA GLY A 148 26.65 -7.91 7.81
C GLY A 148 26.20 -7.60 6.36
N PRO A 149 27.06 -7.93 5.37
CA PRO A 149 26.72 -7.78 3.97
C PRO A 149 25.62 -8.75 3.59
N ILE A 150 24.55 -8.23 2.97
CA ILE A 150 23.46 -9.05 2.44
C ILE A 150 23.85 -9.52 1.04
N ARG A 151 23.68 -10.80 0.75
CA ARG A 151 23.85 -11.35 -0.58
C ARG A 151 22.71 -10.87 -1.49
N PRO A 152 22.97 -10.06 -2.55
CA PRO A 152 21.93 -9.57 -3.44
C PRO A 152 21.09 -10.68 -4.07
N THR A 153 21.71 -11.85 -4.29
CA THR A 153 21.05 -13.04 -4.84
C THR A 153 19.91 -13.57 -3.97
N ILE A 154 20.04 -13.49 -2.63
CA ILE A 154 18.97 -13.91 -1.71
C ILE A 154 17.80 -12.94 -1.76
N LEU A 155 18.07 -11.63 -1.82
CA LEU A 155 17.03 -10.61 -1.97
C LEU A 155 16.28 -10.79 -3.29
N LEU A 156 17.00 -10.93 -4.40
CA LEU A 156 16.42 -11.13 -5.71
C LEU A 156 15.57 -12.41 -5.76
N ARG A 157 16.10 -13.52 -5.21
CA ARG A 157 15.36 -14.78 -5.12
C ARG A 157 14.07 -14.63 -4.34
N ASN A 158 14.09 -14.01 -3.16
CA ASN A 158 12.91 -13.82 -2.33
C ASN A 158 11.88 -12.89 -3.01
N MET A 159 12.35 -11.86 -3.73
CA MET A 159 11.51 -11.00 -4.55
C MET A 159 10.84 -11.80 -5.67
N MET A 160 11.62 -12.56 -6.46
CA MET A 160 11.09 -13.32 -7.60
C MET A 160 10.16 -14.48 -7.18
N LEU A 161 10.30 -15.00 -5.95
CA LEU A 161 9.41 -16.02 -5.39
C LEU A 161 8.19 -15.43 -4.66
N SER A 162 8.06 -14.10 -4.57
CA SER A 162 6.90 -13.46 -3.96
C SER A 162 5.66 -13.67 -4.83
N PRO A 163 4.53 -14.18 -4.28
CA PRO A 163 3.27 -14.31 -5.02
C PRO A 163 2.82 -13.00 -5.67
N VAL A 164 3.07 -11.87 -5.00
CA VAL A 164 2.79 -10.52 -5.49
C VAL A 164 3.58 -10.22 -6.78
N ILE A 165 4.90 -10.45 -6.76
CA ILE A 165 5.76 -10.19 -7.92
C ILE A 165 5.44 -11.15 -9.07
N ILE A 166 5.20 -12.43 -8.76
CA ILE A 166 4.79 -13.43 -9.77
C ILE A 166 3.49 -12.98 -10.44
N ALA A 167 2.50 -12.51 -9.68
CA ALA A 167 1.23 -12.06 -10.23
C ALA A 167 1.38 -10.81 -11.11
N ILE A 168 2.22 -9.84 -10.70
CA ILE A 168 2.54 -8.64 -11.50
C ILE A 168 3.18 -9.05 -12.83
N VAL A 169 4.23 -9.86 -12.77
CA VAL A 169 4.96 -10.31 -13.98
C VAL A 169 4.04 -11.13 -14.90
N ALA A 170 3.28 -12.07 -14.33
CA ALA A 170 2.34 -12.87 -15.12
C ALA A 170 1.24 -11.99 -15.76
N GLY A 171 0.73 -10.99 -15.04
CA GLY A 171 -0.24 -10.02 -15.55
C GLY A 171 0.32 -9.20 -16.72
N LEU A 172 1.53 -8.64 -16.56
CA LEU A 172 2.21 -7.88 -17.62
C LEU A 172 2.51 -8.76 -18.84
N LEU A 173 2.96 -10.00 -18.64
CA LEU A 173 3.17 -10.95 -19.74
C LEU A 173 1.85 -11.27 -20.46
N ALA A 174 0.75 -11.45 -19.72
CA ALA A 174 -0.57 -11.68 -20.30
C ALA A 174 -1.05 -10.47 -21.12
N SER A 175 -0.82 -9.25 -20.62
CA SER A 175 -1.16 -8.01 -21.34
C SER A 175 -0.44 -7.90 -22.68
N VAL A 176 0.85 -8.24 -22.72
CA VAL A 176 1.67 -8.18 -23.94
C VAL A 176 1.36 -9.35 -24.88
N ALA A 177 1.21 -10.58 -24.35
CA ALA A 177 0.99 -11.77 -25.16
C ALA A 177 -0.43 -11.85 -25.74
N PHE A 178 -1.41 -11.30 -25.05
CA PHE A 178 -2.83 -11.36 -25.41
C PHE A 178 -3.50 -9.99 -25.27
N PRO A 179 -3.14 -8.99 -26.10
CA PRO A 179 -3.71 -7.65 -26.04
C PRO A 179 -5.23 -7.69 -26.17
N GLY A 180 -5.94 -7.10 -25.20
CA GLY A 180 -7.40 -7.07 -25.19
C GLY A 180 -8.10 -8.38 -24.84
N ALA A 181 -7.38 -9.48 -24.57
CA ALA A 181 -8.00 -10.75 -24.21
C ALA A 181 -8.65 -10.68 -22.80
N VAL A 182 -8.00 -10.02 -21.86
CA VAL A 182 -8.54 -9.81 -20.52
C VAL A 182 -9.53 -8.64 -20.55
N GLY A 183 -10.82 -8.93 -20.38
CA GLY A 183 -11.93 -7.97 -20.61
C GLY A 183 -12.65 -8.16 -21.94
N SER A 184 -12.21 -9.13 -22.76
CA SER A 184 -13.00 -9.55 -23.91
C SER A 184 -14.21 -10.38 -23.47
N PRO A 185 -15.31 -10.43 -24.26
CA PRO A 185 -16.46 -11.29 -23.96
C PRO A 185 -16.08 -12.77 -23.75
N TRP A 186 -15.04 -13.26 -24.42
CA TRP A 186 -14.51 -14.61 -24.26
C TRP A 186 -13.86 -14.82 -22.89
N ALA A 187 -13.12 -13.85 -22.38
CA ALA A 187 -12.48 -13.95 -21.05
C ALA A 187 -13.50 -13.80 -19.93
N GLU A 188 -14.55 -13.01 -20.13
CA GLU A 188 -15.62 -12.84 -19.14
C GLU A 188 -16.45 -14.11 -18.91
N HIS A 189 -16.57 -14.94 -19.94
CA HIS A 189 -17.31 -16.22 -19.89
C HIS A 189 -16.39 -17.42 -19.57
N ALA A 190 -15.07 -17.24 -19.64
CA ALA A 190 -14.14 -18.28 -19.23
C ALA A 190 -14.13 -18.43 -17.70
N PHE A 191 -14.04 -19.67 -17.21
CA PHE A 191 -14.01 -20.00 -15.79
C PHE A 191 -12.95 -19.20 -14.99
N LEU A 192 -11.82 -18.90 -15.59
CA LEU A 192 -10.68 -18.28 -14.91
C LEU A 192 -10.99 -16.84 -14.44
N THR A 193 -11.63 -16.02 -15.26
CA THR A 193 -11.91 -14.60 -14.92
C THR A 193 -12.91 -14.47 -13.77
N PRO A 194 -14.06 -15.17 -13.75
CA PRO A 194 -14.96 -15.18 -12.61
C PRO A 194 -14.30 -15.73 -11.34
N ALA A 195 -13.50 -16.80 -11.43
CA ALA A 195 -12.79 -17.37 -10.30
C ALA A 195 -11.80 -16.38 -9.69
N LEU A 196 -10.96 -15.75 -10.51
CA LEU A 196 -10.03 -14.71 -10.07
C LEU A 196 -10.77 -13.51 -9.46
N SER A 197 -11.87 -13.08 -10.07
CA SER A 197 -12.70 -11.99 -9.55
C SER A 197 -13.30 -12.32 -8.18
N THR A 198 -13.76 -13.55 -7.98
CA THR A 198 -14.29 -14.02 -6.70
C THR A 198 -13.19 -14.03 -5.63
N VAL A 199 -12.01 -14.56 -5.94
CA VAL A 199 -10.85 -14.56 -5.03
C VAL A 199 -10.40 -13.14 -4.72
N ALA A 200 -10.28 -12.28 -5.73
CA ALA A 200 -9.92 -10.88 -5.57
C ALA A 200 -10.91 -10.10 -4.67
N SER A 201 -12.20 -10.51 -4.65
CA SER A 201 -13.22 -9.86 -3.82
C SER A 201 -12.98 -10.02 -2.32
N LEU A 202 -12.22 -11.01 -1.91
CA LEU A 202 -11.85 -11.23 -0.51
C LEU A 202 -10.89 -10.17 0.02
N THR A 203 -10.17 -9.46 -0.85
CA THR A 203 -9.13 -8.49 -0.44
C THR A 203 -9.69 -7.43 0.49
N THR A 204 -10.70 -6.68 0.07
CA THR A 204 -11.27 -5.57 0.85
C THR A 204 -11.80 -6.01 2.21
N PRO A 205 -12.71 -7.01 2.33
CA PRO A 205 -13.25 -7.38 3.63
C PRO A 205 -12.19 -7.95 4.57
N LEU A 206 -11.29 -8.80 4.08
CA LEU A 206 -10.23 -9.35 4.93
C LEU A 206 -9.26 -8.29 5.41
N VAL A 207 -8.86 -7.36 4.53
CA VAL A 207 -8.00 -6.23 4.88
C VAL A 207 -8.66 -5.37 5.96
N CYS A 208 -9.93 -4.99 5.80
CA CYS A 208 -10.64 -4.18 6.79
C CYS A 208 -10.70 -4.85 8.17
N LEU A 209 -10.96 -6.16 8.22
CA LEU A 209 -10.96 -6.92 9.48
C LEU A 209 -9.57 -6.97 10.12
N VAL A 210 -8.53 -7.21 9.33
CA VAL A 210 -7.12 -7.22 9.79
C VAL A 210 -6.70 -5.86 10.33
N VAL A 211 -7.04 -4.79 9.62
CA VAL A 211 -6.76 -3.40 10.04
C VAL A 211 -7.49 -3.08 11.33
N GLY A 212 -8.78 -3.42 11.41
CA GLY A 212 -9.58 -3.24 12.62
C GLY A 212 -8.97 -3.97 13.82
N PHE A 213 -8.55 -5.23 13.65
CA PHE A 213 -7.84 -5.96 14.70
C PHE A 213 -6.56 -5.23 15.15
N GLY A 214 -5.78 -4.68 14.23
CA GLY A 214 -4.58 -3.92 14.55
C GLY A 214 -4.85 -2.66 15.39
N LEU A 215 -6.06 -2.10 15.30
CA LEU A 215 -6.48 -0.94 16.08
C LEU A 215 -7.02 -1.26 17.48
N LYS A 216 -7.23 -2.54 17.82
CA LYS A 216 -7.82 -2.96 19.12
C LYS A 216 -7.02 -2.48 20.34
N ASP A 217 -5.69 -2.49 20.23
CA ASP A 217 -4.75 -2.16 21.31
C ASP A 217 -4.19 -0.75 21.18
N PHE A 218 -4.78 0.08 20.30
CA PHE A 218 -4.32 1.46 20.12
C PHE A 218 -4.38 2.22 21.45
N ARG A 219 -3.23 2.66 21.96
CA ARG A 219 -3.06 3.45 23.16
C ARG A 219 -2.37 4.77 22.85
N LEU A 220 -2.87 5.85 23.42
CA LEU A 220 -2.29 7.18 23.28
C LEU A 220 -0.99 7.38 24.12
N GLN A 221 -0.57 6.38 24.90
CA GLN A 221 0.66 6.47 25.69
C GLN A 221 1.89 6.49 24.77
N GLY A 222 2.71 7.52 24.87
CA GLY A 222 3.85 7.77 23.98
C GLY A 222 3.48 8.43 22.65
N ALA A 223 2.24 8.90 22.50
CA ALA A 223 1.70 9.42 21.24
C ALA A 223 2.42 10.66 20.70
N GLY A 224 3.15 11.43 21.52
CA GLY A 224 3.77 12.68 21.07
C GLY A 224 4.77 12.48 19.92
N GLN A 225 5.73 11.57 20.09
CA GLN A 225 6.72 11.27 19.07
C GLN A 225 6.09 10.62 17.84
N ALA A 226 5.15 9.69 18.06
CA ALA A 226 4.42 9.04 16.96
C ALA A 226 3.58 10.06 16.17
N LEU A 227 2.87 10.96 16.85
CA LEU A 227 2.08 12.03 16.22
C LEU A 227 2.98 12.98 15.43
N THR A 228 4.10 13.41 16.00
CA THR A 228 5.07 14.27 15.32
C THR A 228 5.54 13.63 14.01
N LEU A 229 5.92 12.35 14.07
CA LEU A 229 6.36 11.64 12.88
C LEU A 229 5.24 11.53 11.84
N VAL A 230 4.03 11.14 12.27
CA VAL A 230 2.88 10.99 11.36
C VAL A 230 2.56 12.30 10.64
N LEU A 231 2.53 13.42 11.38
CA LEU A 231 2.26 14.74 10.78
C LEU A 231 3.36 15.16 9.80
N LEU A 232 4.63 15.02 10.18
CA LEU A 232 5.77 15.38 9.32
C LEU A 232 5.81 14.50 8.07
N ARG A 233 5.60 13.18 8.24
CA ARG A 233 5.58 12.26 7.12
C ARG A 233 4.39 12.52 6.18
N LEU A 234 3.19 12.73 6.72
CA LEU A 234 2.00 13.01 5.90
C LEU A 234 2.17 14.32 5.11
N LEU A 235 2.67 15.38 5.77
CA LEU A 235 2.93 16.66 5.11
C LEU A 235 3.94 16.49 3.96
N THR A 236 5.07 15.85 4.22
CA THR A 236 6.10 15.61 3.20
C THR A 236 5.61 14.70 2.09
N ALA A 237 4.84 13.66 2.41
CA ALA A 237 4.27 12.75 1.44
C ALA A 237 3.24 13.44 0.54
N ILE A 238 2.39 14.30 1.09
CA ILE A 238 1.45 15.11 0.30
C ILE A 238 2.22 16.06 -0.65
N ILE A 239 3.26 16.72 -0.17
CA ILE A 239 4.07 17.63 -1.01
C ILE A 239 4.74 16.83 -2.16
N VAL A 240 5.46 15.76 -1.83
CA VAL A 240 6.18 14.94 -2.82
C VAL A 240 5.19 14.27 -3.78
N GLY A 241 4.10 13.70 -3.26
CA GLY A 241 3.06 13.07 -4.06
C GLY A 241 2.33 14.04 -4.98
N SER A 242 2.03 15.26 -4.51
CA SER A 242 1.38 16.31 -5.32
C SER A 242 2.30 16.81 -6.42
N LEU A 243 3.59 17.01 -6.12
CA LEU A 243 4.58 17.42 -7.13
C LEU A 243 4.71 16.35 -8.22
N LEU A 244 4.82 15.08 -7.82
CA LEU A 244 4.90 13.96 -8.75
C LEU A 244 3.62 13.84 -9.58
N ALA A 245 2.45 13.90 -8.96
CA ALA A 245 1.15 13.85 -9.63
C ALA A 245 0.99 14.99 -10.65
N PHE A 246 1.42 16.20 -10.27
CA PHE A 246 1.42 17.36 -11.17
C PHE A 246 2.34 17.12 -12.40
N VAL A 247 3.57 16.67 -12.18
CA VAL A 247 4.51 16.36 -13.28
C VAL A 247 3.94 15.27 -14.19
N MET A 248 3.34 14.21 -13.63
CA MET A 248 2.74 13.11 -14.39
C MET A 248 1.63 13.60 -15.33
N VAL A 249 0.72 14.45 -14.85
CA VAL A 249 -0.37 14.98 -15.69
C VAL A 249 0.14 16.03 -16.65
N SER A 250 0.88 17.03 -16.16
CA SER A 250 1.22 18.24 -16.95
C SER A 250 2.31 17.98 -17.99
N ALA A 251 3.33 17.15 -17.67
CA ALA A 251 4.46 16.90 -18.55
C ALA A 251 4.32 15.60 -19.35
N LEU A 252 3.70 14.56 -18.79
CA LEU A 252 3.63 13.23 -19.40
C LEU A 252 2.23 12.86 -19.90
N GLY A 253 1.22 13.71 -19.67
CA GLY A 253 -0.14 13.52 -20.17
C GLY A 253 -0.84 12.28 -19.62
N PHE A 254 -0.60 11.93 -18.37
CA PHE A 254 -1.34 10.87 -17.69
C PHE A 254 -2.78 11.32 -17.39
N PRO A 255 -3.75 10.39 -17.34
CA PRO A 255 -5.12 10.73 -16.97
C PRO A 255 -5.20 11.21 -15.51
N LYS A 256 -6.19 12.06 -15.20
CA LYS A 256 -6.42 12.58 -13.84
C LYS A 256 -6.51 11.48 -12.77
N MET A 257 -7.09 10.33 -13.12
CA MET A 257 -7.21 9.17 -12.22
C MET A 257 -5.84 8.63 -11.79
N GLN A 258 -4.82 8.71 -12.65
CA GLN A 258 -3.46 8.34 -12.28
C GLN A 258 -2.89 9.26 -11.18
N SER A 259 -3.18 10.56 -11.24
CA SER A 259 -2.77 11.50 -10.18
C SER A 259 -3.45 11.19 -8.85
N ILE A 260 -4.74 10.84 -8.89
CA ILE A 260 -5.48 10.41 -7.70
C ILE A 260 -4.84 9.15 -7.12
N ALA A 261 -4.49 8.18 -7.95
CA ALA A 261 -3.84 6.95 -7.51
C ALA A 261 -2.45 7.21 -6.87
N VAL A 262 -1.68 8.15 -7.44
CA VAL A 262 -0.40 8.59 -6.85
C VAL A 262 -0.61 9.26 -5.50
N LEU A 263 -1.52 10.24 -5.41
CA LEU A 263 -1.84 10.91 -4.15
C LEU A 263 -2.34 9.93 -3.09
N PHE A 264 -3.20 8.99 -3.51
CA PHE A 264 -3.70 7.93 -2.65
C PHE A 264 -2.55 7.08 -2.07
N LEU A 265 -1.60 6.66 -2.91
CA LEU A 265 -0.43 5.90 -2.49
C LEU A 265 0.38 6.67 -1.43
N PHE A 266 0.62 7.96 -1.65
CA PHE A 266 1.43 8.79 -0.74
C PHE A 266 0.74 9.11 0.60
N ILE A 267 -0.58 9.01 0.68
CA ILE A 267 -1.34 9.17 1.94
C ILE A 267 -1.26 7.90 2.81
N LEU A 268 -0.92 6.73 2.25
CA LEU A 268 -0.89 5.47 2.98
C LEU A 268 0.17 5.45 4.08
N PRO A 269 -0.01 4.64 5.14
CA PRO A 269 0.96 4.51 6.21
C PRO A 269 2.25 3.83 5.72
N PRO A 270 3.31 3.80 6.55
CA PRO A 270 4.52 3.03 6.25
C PRO A 270 4.24 1.54 6.03
N PRO A 271 5.09 0.82 5.29
CA PRO A 271 4.91 -0.61 5.04
C PRO A 271 4.87 -1.44 6.33
N PHE A 272 3.88 -2.31 6.46
CA PHE A 272 3.73 -3.22 7.61
C PHE A 272 4.82 -4.31 7.66
N VAL A 273 5.67 -4.36 6.69
CA VAL A 273 6.87 -5.21 6.70
C VAL A 273 7.97 -4.69 7.65
N ILE A 274 7.97 -3.40 7.98
CA ILE A 274 9.01 -2.79 8.81
C ILE A 274 9.14 -3.48 10.18
N PRO A 275 8.08 -3.68 10.99
CA PRO A 275 8.19 -4.37 12.28
C PRO A 275 8.59 -5.84 12.17
N VAL A 276 8.38 -6.49 11.01
CA VAL A 276 8.80 -7.88 10.79
C VAL A 276 10.32 -7.99 10.70
N PHE A 277 10.98 -6.99 10.11
CA PHE A 277 12.42 -6.95 9.94
C PHE A 277 13.15 -6.11 10.99
N ARG A 278 12.45 -5.25 11.70
CA ARG A 278 12.99 -4.44 12.79
C ARG A 278 12.57 -5.04 14.11
N THR A 279 13.43 -5.89 14.69
CA THR A 279 13.11 -6.69 15.89
C THR A 279 13.64 -6.09 17.19
N ALA A 280 14.38 -4.97 17.13
CA ALA A 280 14.88 -4.28 18.31
C ALA A 280 13.73 -3.85 19.24
N LYS A 281 13.71 -4.40 20.46
CA LYS A 281 12.63 -4.13 21.45
C LYS A 281 12.48 -2.65 21.80
N SER A 282 13.58 -1.88 21.73
CA SER A 282 13.57 -0.42 21.98
C SER A 282 12.65 0.35 21.06
N ASP A 283 12.50 -0.11 19.79
CA ASP A 283 11.76 0.62 18.77
C ASP A 283 10.35 0.08 18.54
N ALA A 284 10.04 -1.10 19.08
CA ALA A 284 8.80 -1.82 18.79
C ALA A 284 7.55 -1.02 19.15
N ALA A 285 7.53 -0.39 20.33
CA ALA A 285 6.40 0.44 20.78
C ALA A 285 6.22 1.69 19.91
N TYR A 286 7.34 2.35 19.55
CA TYR A 286 7.33 3.52 18.67
C TYR A 286 6.83 3.17 17.26
N ILE A 287 7.38 2.12 16.63
CA ILE A 287 6.97 1.67 15.31
C ILE A 287 5.49 1.29 15.29
N SER A 288 5.03 0.51 16.29
CA SER A 288 3.63 0.11 16.41
C SER A 288 2.69 1.31 16.60
N GLY A 289 3.07 2.26 17.45
CA GLY A 289 2.32 3.50 17.68
C GLY A 289 2.18 4.33 16.39
N VAL A 290 3.28 4.50 15.65
CA VAL A 290 3.28 5.23 14.38
C VAL A 290 2.41 4.53 13.34
N LEU A 291 2.56 3.21 13.16
CA LEU A 291 1.78 2.45 12.18
C LEU A 291 0.29 2.52 12.48
N SER A 292 -0.11 2.33 13.75
CA SER A 292 -1.52 2.39 14.15
C SER A 292 -2.12 3.78 13.95
N LEU A 293 -1.42 4.82 14.43
CA LEU A 293 -1.89 6.21 14.29
C LEU A 293 -1.95 6.64 12.83
N HIS A 294 -0.91 6.33 12.04
CA HIS A 294 -0.88 6.68 10.63
C HIS A 294 -1.96 5.94 9.85
N THR A 295 -2.24 4.66 10.17
CA THR A 295 -3.33 3.91 9.56
C THR A 295 -4.67 4.60 9.75
N LEU A 296 -4.99 5.06 10.99
CA LEU A 296 -6.21 5.82 11.26
C LEU A 296 -6.27 7.11 10.44
N VAL A 297 -5.19 7.88 10.44
CA VAL A 297 -5.09 9.13 9.67
C VAL A 297 -5.24 8.87 8.18
N SER A 298 -4.60 7.82 7.66
CA SER A 298 -4.67 7.45 6.24
C SER A 298 -6.08 7.05 5.82
N ILE A 299 -6.83 6.30 6.64
CA ILE A 299 -8.22 5.94 6.34
C ILE A 299 -9.07 7.20 6.19
N ILE A 300 -8.95 8.15 7.12
CA ILE A 300 -9.69 9.42 7.05
C ILE A 300 -9.24 10.22 5.82
N ALA A 301 -7.94 10.38 5.61
CA ALA A 301 -7.39 11.17 4.52
C ALA A 301 -7.72 10.59 3.14
N THR A 302 -7.75 9.26 2.98
CA THR A 302 -8.13 8.61 1.71
C THR A 302 -9.62 8.78 1.41
N VAL A 303 -10.49 8.76 2.42
CA VAL A 303 -11.92 9.07 2.25
C VAL A 303 -12.12 10.53 1.83
N LEU A 304 -11.39 11.47 2.45
CA LEU A 304 -11.42 12.88 2.06
C LEU A 304 -10.91 13.09 0.64
N LEU A 305 -9.82 12.40 0.26
CA LEU A 305 -9.31 12.42 -1.11
C LEU A 305 -10.36 11.88 -2.10
N ALA A 306 -11.02 10.76 -1.78
CA ALA A 306 -12.07 10.21 -2.65
C ALA A 306 -13.26 11.14 -2.79
N ALA A 307 -13.66 11.85 -1.73
CA ALA A 307 -14.69 12.87 -1.78
C ALA A 307 -14.28 14.05 -2.69
N ALA A 308 -13.06 14.55 -2.55
CA ALA A 308 -12.52 15.62 -3.40
C ALA A 308 -12.33 15.17 -4.86
N ALA A 309 -11.90 13.93 -5.08
CA ALA A 309 -11.70 13.37 -6.42
C ALA A 309 -12.99 13.31 -7.24
N ARG A 310 -14.15 13.05 -6.62
CA ARG A 310 -15.45 13.04 -7.30
C ARG A 310 -15.79 14.40 -7.91
N THR A 311 -15.44 15.51 -7.25
CA THR A 311 -15.67 16.86 -7.76
C THR A 311 -14.64 17.28 -8.82
N TRP A 312 -13.47 16.64 -8.84
CA TRP A 312 -12.40 16.96 -9.79
C TRP A 312 -12.45 16.12 -11.07
N LEU A 313 -13.06 14.93 -10.99
CA LEU A 313 -13.25 14.03 -12.15
C LEU A 313 -14.49 14.39 -12.98
N THR A 314 -15.51 15.01 -12.35
CA THR A 314 -16.67 15.63 -13.05
C THR A 314 -16.25 16.94 -13.71
#